data_f14b4ceac8fd01483b34bf42bf71e15d
#
_entry.id   f14b4ceac8fd01483b34bf42bf71e15d
#
_cell.length_a   1.000
_cell.length_b   1.000
_cell.length_c   1.000
_cell.angle_alpha   90.00
_cell.angle_beta   90.00
_cell.angle_gamma   90.00
#
_symmetry.space_group_name_H-M   'P 1'
#
loop_
_entity.id
_entity.type
_entity.pdbx_description
1 polymer ?
#
loop_
_entity_poly.entity_id
_entity_poly.type
_entity_poly.pdbx_seq_one_letter_code
_entity_poly.pdbx_strand_id
1 'polypeptide(L)'
;MYEYVALNERQSSFEQLPSEAMLLDGVPLEEQLDGYRTLSVSGREMMKQDIETVRRTGNGSIFLRSSYPSRVITVRYELKATDNAHFRAMYNRLNKLLKGSQRELRFADEPEFAFYGTLSDASDVPPGVNTVIGDFSFFCADPFKYANERTLTGTDTITFAIDDTYQTLPDSITVTPNASTATITVQTGDEEVKLVQGSFLANKPVTFDFIQQAVWNENGDMMEKLALSSDFEEFYIQSGTPITFVEGGNISVTVREVAL
;
A
#
# COMPACT_ATOMS: atom_id res chain seq x y z
N MET A 1 2.79 -15.31 -22.29
CA MET A 1 2.29 -16.46 -23.09
C MET A 1 1.32 -17.19 -22.17
N TYR A 2 0.02 -17.14 -22.44
CA TYR A 2 -0.98 -17.81 -21.60
C TYR A 2 -0.89 -19.32 -21.85
N GLU A 3 -0.57 -20.11 -20.86
CA GLU A 3 -0.73 -21.55 -20.93
C GLU A 3 -2.20 -21.90 -20.75
N TYR A 4 -2.84 -22.34 -21.83
CA TYR A 4 -4.17 -22.92 -21.76
C TYR A 4 -4.06 -24.34 -21.17
N VAL A 5 -4.54 -24.52 -19.96
CA VAL A 5 -4.74 -25.88 -19.40
C VAL A 5 -5.96 -26.50 -20.10
N ALA A 6 -5.75 -27.65 -20.73
CA ALA A 6 -6.81 -28.36 -21.45
C ALA A 6 -7.96 -28.72 -20.49
N LEU A 7 -9.19 -28.41 -20.87
CA LEU A 7 -10.43 -28.64 -20.09
C LEU A 7 -10.70 -30.11 -19.72
N ASN A 8 -9.92 -31.03 -20.21
CA ASN A 8 -10.07 -32.49 -20.01
C ASN A 8 -9.28 -33.04 -18.81
N GLU A 9 -8.40 -32.26 -18.20
CA GLU A 9 -7.69 -32.67 -16.99
C GLU A 9 -8.39 -32.07 -15.75
N ARG A 10 -9.67 -32.42 -15.57
CA ARG A 10 -10.34 -32.27 -14.28
C ARG A 10 -9.91 -33.38 -13.33
N GLN A 11 -8.64 -33.48 -13.00
CA GLN A 11 -8.28 -33.94 -11.68
C GLN A 11 -8.67 -32.87 -10.69
N SER A 12 -9.30 -33.26 -9.60
CA SER A 12 -9.73 -32.47 -8.47
C SER A 12 -8.60 -31.60 -7.89
N SER A 13 -8.25 -30.52 -8.56
CA SER A 13 -7.21 -29.62 -8.13
C SER A 13 -7.80 -28.47 -7.29
N PHE A 14 -8.31 -28.80 -6.11
CA PHE A 14 -8.41 -27.84 -5.01
C PHE A 14 -7.02 -27.48 -4.45
N GLU A 15 -5.96 -28.10 -4.96
CA GLU A 15 -4.58 -27.89 -4.50
C GLU A 15 -3.86 -26.74 -5.21
N GLN A 16 -4.43 -26.14 -6.26
CA GLN A 16 -3.78 -25.03 -6.96
C GLN A 16 -4.60 -23.76 -6.79
N LEU A 17 -3.98 -22.76 -6.18
CA LEU A 17 -4.58 -21.42 -6.03
C LEU A 17 -5.00 -20.87 -7.41
N PRO A 18 -6.15 -20.20 -7.52
CA PRO A 18 -6.48 -19.43 -8.72
C PRO A 18 -5.38 -18.42 -9.04
N SER A 19 -5.20 -18.11 -10.33
CA SER A 19 -4.19 -17.13 -10.76
C SER A 19 -4.37 -15.76 -10.10
N GLU A 20 -5.62 -15.37 -9.85
CA GLU A 20 -6.00 -14.11 -9.21
C GLU A 20 -6.49 -14.32 -7.76
N ALA A 21 -6.04 -15.41 -7.09
CA ALA A 21 -6.45 -15.67 -5.71
C ALA A 21 -6.17 -14.46 -4.83
N MET A 22 -7.19 -14.07 -4.03
CA MET A 22 -7.05 -12.94 -3.13
C MET A 22 -6.39 -13.38 -1.82
N LEU A 23 -5.29 -12.71 -1.47
CA LEU A 23 -4.65 -12.80 -0.17
C LEU A 23 -5.12 -11.63 0.70
N LEU A 24 -5.66 -11.95 1.86
CA LEU A 24 -6.08 -10.95 2.84
C LEU A 24 -5.08 -10.97 4.01
N ASP A 25 -4.39 -9.85 4.22
CA ASP A 25 -3.29 -9.74 5.18
C ASP A 25 -2.24 -10.86 4.97
N GLY A 26 -1.88 -11.11 3.73
CA GLY A 26 -0.85 -12.07 3.34
C GLY A 26 -1.27 -13.53 3.30
N VAL A 27 -2.53 -13.88 3.63
CA VAL A 27 -3.03 -15.27 3.63
C VAL A 27 -4.13 -15.46 2.59
N PRO A 28 -4.02 -16.43 1.65
CA PRO A 28 -5.05 -16.73 0.68
C PRO A 28 -6.40 -17.03 1.34
N LEU A 29 -7.50 -16.50 0.80
CA LEU A 29 -8.83 -16.80 1.31
C LEU A 29 -9.20 -18.27 1.11
N GLU A 30 -8.69 -18.91 0.07
CA GLU A 30 -8.83 -20.33 -0.21
C GLU A 30 -8.26 -21.22 0.91
N GLU A 31 -7.19 -20.81 1.57
CA GLU A 31 -6.61 -21.54 2.72
C GLU A 31 -7.35 -21.26 4.02
N GLN A 32 -8.00 -20.11 4.12
CA GLN A 32 -8.73 -19.70 5.33
C GLN A 32 -10.15 -20.24 5.38
N LEU A 33 -10.73 -20.55 4.21
CA LEU A 33 -12.14 -20.92 4.07
C LEU A 33 -12.32 -22.09 3.10
N ASP A 34 -12.60 -23.27 3.63
CA ASP A 34 -12.88 -24.46 2.85
C ASP A 34 -14.08 -24.21 1.90
N GLY A 35 -13.95 -24.67 0.64
CA GLY A 35 -14.97 -24.50 -0.39
C GLY A 35 -15.11 -23.07 -0.96
N TYR A 36 -14.25 -22.14 -0.56
CA TYR A 36 -14.11 -20.83 -1.18
C TYR A 36 -13.17 -20.91 -2.39
N ARG A 37 -13.48 -20.13 -3.43
CA ARG A 37 -12.60 -19.96 -4.59
C ARG A 37 -12.80 -18.59 -5.21
N THR A 38 -11.72 -17.86 -5.41
CA THR A 38 -11.69 -16.65 -6.24
C THR A 38 -11.87 -17.03 -7.70
N LEU A 39 -12.82 -16.39 -8.39
CA LEU A 39 -13.11 -16.62 -9.81
C LEU A 39 -12.48 -15.57 -10.70
N SER A 40 -12.62 -14.29 -10.33
CA SER A 40 -12.02 -13.17 -11.04
C SER A 40 -11.94 -11.95 -10.14
N VAL A 41 -11.02 -11.05 -10.47
CA VAL A 41 -10.86 -9.77 -9.80
C VAL A 41 -10.89 -8.66 -10.84
N SER A 42 -11.57 -7.56 -10.54
CA SER A 42 -11.65 -6.37 -11.39
C SER A 42 -11.42 -5.12 -10.57
N GLY A 43 -11.08 -4.00 -11.26
CA GLY A 43 -10.78 -2.73 -10.61
C GLY A 43 -9.28 -2.55 -10.29
N ARG A 44 -8.42 -3.49 -10.73
CA ARG A 44 -6.96 -3.38 -10.63
C ARG A 44 -6.31 -2.85 -11.91
N GLU A 45 -7.09 -2.75 -12.97
CA GLU A 45 -6.64 -2.36 -14.30
C GLU A 45 -6.33 -0.86 -14.37
N MET A 46 -6.05 -0.38 -15.58
CA MET A 46 -5.78 1.03 -15.87
C MET A 46 -6.87 1.95 -15.31
N MET A 47 -6.47 2.97 -14.57
CA MET A 47 -7.36 3.99 -14.04
C MET A 47 -7.42 5.23 -14.94
N LYS A 48 -8.62 5.78 -15.08
CA LYS A 48 -8.80 7.12 -15.63
C LYS A 48 -8.47 8.17 -14.56
N GLN A 49 -7.95 9.30 -15.01
CA GLN A 49 -7.80 10.47 -14.15
C GLN A 49 -9.08 11.31 -14.19
N ASP A 50 -9.45 11.89 -13.07
CA ASP A 50 -10.42 12.97 -12.99
C ASP A 50 -9.74 14.27 -13.43
N ILE A 51 -10.35 14.94 -14.43
CA ILE A 51 -9.79 16.13 -15.06
C ILE A 51 -10.64 17.33 -14.67
N GLU A 52 -10.02 18.31 -14.03
CA GLU A 52 -10.65 19.58 -13.71
C GLU A 52 -10.34 20.61 -14.77
N THR A 53 -11.39 21.24 -15.32
CA THR A 53 -11.26 22.22 -16.39
C THR A 53 -12.16 23.43 -16.17
N VAL A 54 -11.76 24.58 -16.73
CA VAL A 54 -12.57 25.79 -16.82
C VAL A 54 -12.94 26.07 -18.27
N ARG A 55 -14.21 26.39 -18.51
CA ARG A 55 -14.73 26.72 -19.85
C ARG A 55 -14.10 28.00 -20.38
N ARG A 56 -13.64 27.97 -21.62
CA ARG A 56 -13.21 29.18 -22.34
C ARG A 56 -14.39 29.93 -22.93
N THR A 57 -14.19 31.24 -23.19
CA THR A 57 -15.08 32.03 -24.04
C THR A 57 -14.79 31.63 -25.50
N GLY A 58 -15.53 30.67 -26.05
CA GLY A 58 -15.29 30.06 -27.35
C GLY A 58 -15.18 28.55 -27.26
N ASN A 59 -14.39 27.92 -28.12
CA ASN A 59 -14.24 26.47 -28.18
C ASN A 59 -13.22 25.96 -27.17
N GLY A 60 -13.51 24.80 -26.56
CA GLY A 60 -12.63 24.08 -25.65
C GLY A 60 -12.65 24.56 -24.20
N SER A 61 -11.76 24.01 -23.39
CA SER A 61 -11.59 24.28 -21.96
C SER A 61 -10.12 24.60 -21.65
N ILE A 62 -9.88 25.21 -20.50
CA ILE A 62 -8.55 25.34 -19.91
C ILE A 62 -8.40 24.18 -18.94
N PHE A 63 -7.36 23.37 -19.11
CA PHE A 63 -6.97 22.34 -18.15
C PHE A 63 -6.45 23.02 -16.88
N LEU A 64 -6.92 22.58 -15.71
CA LEU A 64 -6.44 23.06 -14.42
C LEU A 64 -5.54 22.01 -13.75
N ARG A 65 -6.07 20.83 -13.53
CA ARG A 65 -5.35 19.71 -12.90
C ARG A 65 -5.99 18.37 -13.23
N SER A 66 -5.25 17.30 -12.97
CA SER A 66 -5.79 15.94 -12.94
C SER A 66 -5.38 15.24 -11.64
N SER A 67 -6.19 14.29 -11.21
CA SER A 67 -5.92 13.44 -10.05
C SER A 67 -6.50 12.06 -10.27
N TYR A 68 -5.95 11.05 -9.59
CA TYR A 68 -6.55 9.72 -9.55
C TYR A 68 -7.63 9.68 -8.47
N PRO A 69 -8.86 9.24 -8.80
CA PRO A 69 -9.91 9.03 -7.80
C PRO A 69 -9.63 7.79 -6.96
N SER A 70 -10.37 7.61 -5.88
CA SER A 70 -10.38 6.35 -5.13
C SER A 70 -10.71 5.16 -6.05
N ARG A 71 -10.22 3.98 -5.68
CA ARG A 71 -10.38 2.72 -6.44
C ARG A 71 -11.39 1.82 -5.76
N VAL A 72 -12.14 1.05 -6.55
CA VAL A 72 -12.97 -0.05 -6.05
C VAL A 72 -12.47 -1.34 -6.68
N ILE A 73 -12.06 -2.30 -5.85
CA ILE A 73 -11.63 -3.62 -6.28
C ILE A 73 -12.76 -4.59 -5.98
N THR A 74 -13.28 -5.27 -7.01
CA THR A 74 -14.36 -6.23 -6.89
C THR A 74 -13.85 -7.65 -7.12
N VAL A 75 -14.08 -8.51 -6.15
CA VAL A 75 -13.71 -9.92 -6.17
C VAL A 75 -14.96 -10.75 -6.38
N ARG A 76 -14.98 -11.52 -7.47
CA ARG A 76 -16.00 -12.52 -7.75
C ARG A 76 -15.53 -13.86 -7.21
N TYR A 77 -16.40 -14.52 -6.46
CA TYR A 77 -16.06 -15.78 -5.77
C TYR A 77 -17.13 -16.84 -5.93
N GLU A 78 -16.73 -18.08 -5.75
CA GLU A 78 -17.60 -19.22 -5.52
C GLU A 78 -17.45 -19.69 -4.07
N LEU A 79 -18.57 -19.96 -3.41
CA LEU A 79 -18.60 -20.59 -2.10
C LEU A 79 -19.48 -21.84 -2.20
N LYS A 80 -18.89 -23.03 -1.95
CA LYS A 80 -19.53 -24.32 -2.08
C LYS A 80 -19.48 -25.10 -0.78
N ALA A 81 -20.62 -25.53 -0.29
CA ALA A 81 -20.73 -26.31 0.94
C ALA A 81 -21.46 -27.65 0.69
N THR A 82 -21.28 -28.59 1.60
CA THR A 82 -21.90 -29.92 1.56
C THR A 82 -23.38 -29.87 1.97
N ASP A 83 -23.72 -28.95 2.88
CA ASP A 83 -25.07 -28.79 3.43
C ASP A 83 -25.33 -27.35 3.88
N ASN A 84 -26.56 -27.03 4.25
CA ASN A 84 -27.01 -25.70 4.66
C ASN A 84 -26.33 -25.20 5.93
N ALA A 85 -26.08 -26.08 6.91
CA ALA A 85 -25.46 -25.67 8.17
C ALA A 85 -23.99 -25.29 7.93
N HIS A 86 -23.29 -26.11 7.14
CA HIS A 86 -21.92 -25.83 6.72
C HIS A 86 -21.86 -24.55 5.89
N PHE A 87 -22.77 -24.37 4.90
CA PHE A 87 -22.85 -23.15 4.10
C PHE A 87 -22.97 -21.90 5.00
N ARG A 88 -23.87 -21.93 5.98
CA ARG A 88 -24.08 -20.80 6.89
C ARG A 88 -22.85 -20.53 7.77
N ALA A 89 -22.17 -21.59 8.23
CA ALA A 89 -20.95 -21.45 9.01
C ALA A 89 -19.82 -20.82 8.21
N MET A 90 -19.62 -21.27 6.96
CA MET A 90 -18.62 -20.72 6.03
C MET A 90 -18.91 -19.26 5.70
N TYR A 91 -20.16 -18.92 5.40
CA TYR A 91 -20.57 -17.54 5.10
C TYR A 91 -20.33 -16.59 6.29
N ASN A 92 -20.66 -17.06 7.51
CA ASN A 92 -20.37 -16.30 8.72
C ASN A 92 -18.86 -16.13 8.95
N ARG A 93 -18.06 -17.14 8.60
CA ARG A 93 -16.59 -17.06 8.66
C ARG A 93 -16.05 -16.07 7.64
N LEU A 94 -16.54 -16.11 6.38
CA LEU A 94 -16.17 -15.13 5.35
C LEU A 94 -16.46 -13.70 5.83
N ASN A 95 -17.65 -13.44 6.37
CA ASN A 95 -17.99 -12.12 6.94
C ASN A 95 -17.02 -11.67 8.05
N LYS A 96 -16.55 -12.61 8.88
CA LYS A 96 -15.56 -12.29 9.92
C LYS A 96 -14.19 -11.98 9.35
N LEU A 97 -13.77 -12.73 8.33
CA LEU A 97 -12.48 -12.53 7.65
C LEU A 97 -12.44 -11.17 6.96
N LEU A 98 -13.51 -10.81 6.25
CA LEU A 98 -13.58 -9.54 5.50
C LEU A 98 -13.80 -8.30 6.39
N LYS A 99 -14.04 -8.47 7.69
CA LYS A 99 -14.24 -7.37 8.63
C LYS A 99 -12.94 -6.62 8.88
N GLY A 100 -13.03 -5.31 8.98
CA GLY A 100 -11.92 -4.40 9.30
C GLY A 100 -11.85 -3.26 8.30
N SER A 101 -11.04 -2.25 8.62
CA SER A 101 -10.77 -1.11 7.75
C SER A 101 -9.32 -1.16 7.27
N GLN A 102 -9.07 -0.66 6.07
CA GLN A 102 -7.73 -0.55 5.48
C GLN A 102 -6.96 -1.88 5.55
N ARG A 103 -7.64 -2.97 5.13
CA ARG A 103 -7.03 -4.30 5.10
C ARG A 103 -6.07 -4.40 3.92
N GLU A 104 -4.98 -5.12 4.11
CA GLU A 104 -4.03 -5.41 3.06
C GLU A 104 -4.62 -6.44 2.08
N LEU A 105 -4.69 -6.06 0.81
CA LEU A 105 -5.21 -6.88 -0.29
C LEU A 105 -4.09 -7.16 -1.26
N ARG A 106 -3.67 -8.42 -1.39
CA ARG A 106 -2.73 -8.89 -2.41
C ARG A 106 -3.41 -9.90 -3.31
N PHE A 107 -2.80 -10.14 -4.47
CA PHE A 107 -3.31 -11.10 -5.45
C PHE A 107 -2.18 -12.01 -5.92
N ALA A 108 -2.49 -13.29 -6.15
CA ALA A 108 -1.48 -14.30 -6.45
C ALA A 108 -0.73 -14.07 -7.77
N ASP A 109 -1.33 -13.33 -8.71
CA ASP A 109 -0.70 -12.93 -9.96
C ASP A 109 0.26 -11.74 -9.81
N GLU A 110 0.16 -10.99 -8.69
CA GLU A 110 1.01 -9.84 -8.39
C GLU A 110 1.30 -9.74 -6.87
N PRO A 111 1.95 -10.76 -6.28
CA PRO A 111 2.07 -10.90 -4.83
C PRO A 111 3.00 -9.86 -4.18
N GLU A 112 3.79 -9.16 -4.99
CA GLU A 112 4.75 -8.15 -4.53
C GLU A 112 4.09 -6.81 -4.18
N PHE A 113 2.85 -6.59 -4.67
CA PHE A 113 2.12 -5.35 -4.43
C PHE A 113 0.87 -5.58 -3.56
N ALA A 114 0.57 -4.61 -2.72
CA ALA A 114 -0.60 -4.57 -1.87
C ALA A 114 -1.44 -3.32 -2.11
N PHE A 115 -2.76 -3.49 -2.18
CA PHE A 115 -3.72 -2.40 -2.02
C PHE A 115 -4.21 -2.37 -0.57
N TYR A 116 -4.71 -1.22 -0.13
CA TYR A 116 -5.33 -1.07 1.19
C TYR A 116 -6.80 -0.67 1.03
N GLY A 117 -7.70 -1.52 1.51
CA GLY A 117 -9.12 -1.32 1.29
C GLY A 117 -10.01 -1.73 2.46
N THR A 118 -11.23 -1.21 2.43
CA THR A 118 -12.31 -1.54 3.36
C THR A 118 -13.47 -2.13 2.61
N LEU A 119 -14.04 -3.24 3.08
CA LEU A 119 -15.23 -3.84 2.47
C LEU A 119 -16.35 -2.80 2.38
N SER A 120 -16.82 -2.51 1.18
CA SER A 120 -17.83 -1.47 0.91
C SER A 120 -19.15 -2.02 0.37
N ASP A 121 -19.10 -3.18 -0.29
CA ASP A 121 -20.28 -3.78 -0.91
C ASP A 121 -20.16 -5.30 -0.97
N ALA A 122 -21.29 -6.00 -0.99
CA ALA A 122 -21.37 -7.44 -1.19
C ALA A 122 -22.71 -7.83 -1.83
N SER A 123 -22.69 -8.79 -2.74
CA SER A 123 -23.90 -9.29 -3.39
C SER A 123 -24.80 -10.07 -2.42
N ASP A 124 -26.10 -10.02 -2.68
CA ASP A 124 -27.07 -10.82 -1.96
C ASP A 124 -26.88 -12.32 -2.22
N VAL A 125 -27.11 -13.12 -1.18
CA VAL A 125 -27.09 -14.58 -1.27
C VAL A 125 -28.49 -15.12 -1.42
N PRO A 126 -28.79 -15.86 -2.50
CA PRO A 126 -30.09 -16.50 -2.66
C PRO A 126 -30.41 -17.47 -1.53
N PRO A 127 -31.66 -17.52 -1.04
CA PRO A 127 -32.04 -18.49 0.00
C PRO A 127 -32.06 -19.92 -0.54
N GLY A 128 -31.72 -20.88 0.33
CA GLY A 128 -31.87 -22.32 0.06
C GLY A 128 -30.82 -22.94 -0.86
N VAL A 129 -29.67 -22.29 -1.03
CA VAL A 129 -28.55 -22.81 -1.85
C VAL A 129 -27.37 -23.20 -0.99
N ASN A 130 -26.63 -24.25 -1.42
CA ASN A 130 -25.37 -24.67 -0.82
C ASN A 130 -24.15 -24.30 -1.68
N THR A 131 -24.40 -23.69 -2.83
CA THR A 131 -23.37 -23.14 -3.71
C THR A 131 -23.83 -21.77 -4.16
N VAL A 132 -22.98 -20.78 -4.02
CA VAL A 132 -23.23 -19.41 -4.45
C VAL A 132 -22.04 -18.90 -5.23
N ILE A 133 -22.33 -18.16 -6.30
CA ILE A 133 -21.37 -17.26 -6.94
C ILE A 133 -21.83 -15.85 -6.54
N GLY A 134 -20.94 -15.11 -5.91
CA GLY A 134 -21.21 -13.77 -5.44
C GLY A 134 -20.02 -12.85 -5.70
N ASP A 135 -20.23 -11.59 -5.40
CA ASP A 135 -19.22 -10.56 -5.53
C ASP A 135 -19.11 -9.79 -4.19
N PHE A 136 -17.92 -9.36 -3.84
CA PHE A 136 -17.72 -8.36 -2.79
C PHE A 136 -16.71 -7.32 -3.27
N SER A 137 -16.84 -6.10 -2.78
CA SER A 137 -16.02 -4.98 -3.22
C SER A 137 -15.32 -4.30 -2.06
N PHE A 138 -14.05 -3.97 -2.27
CA PHE A 138 -13.26 -3.14 -1.38
C PHE A 138 -13.13 -1.73 -1.95
N PHE A 139 -13.42 -0.74 -1.12
CA PHE A 139 -13.12 0.65 -1.39
C PHE A 139 -11.70 0.94 -0.90
N CYS A 140 -10.82 1.28 -1.83
CA CYS A 140 -9.46 1.74 -1.58
C CYS A 140 -9.48 3.27 -1.73
N ALA A 141 -9.37 3.98 -0.61
CA ALA A 141 -9.35 5.44 -0.59
C ALA A 141 -8.11 5.98 -1.33
N ASP A 142 -6.98 5.31 -1.15
CA ASP A 142 -5.77 5.49 -1.93
C ASP A 142 -5.84 4.58 -3.17
N PRO A 143 -5.74 5.12 -4.39
CA PRO A 143 -5.81 4.33 -5.62
C PRO A 143 -4.56 3.53 -5.92
N PHE A 144 -3.44 3.81 -5.27
CA PHE A 144 -2.15 3.20 -5.53
C PHE A 144 -2.00 1.84 -4.86
N LYS A 145 -1.09 1.03 -5.39
CA LYS A 145 -0.57 -0.18 -4.76
C LYS A 145 0.86 0.05 -4.31
N TYR A 146 1.24 -0.63 -3.26
CA TYR A 146 2.52 -0.48 -2.59
C TYR A 146 3.31 -1.78 -2.65
N ALA A 147 4.56 -1.70 -3.08
CA ALA A 147 5.47 -2.83 -3.06
C ALA A 147 5.81 -3.27 -1.63
N ASN A 148 6.50 -4.38 -1.51
CA ASN A 148 7.05 -4.82 -0.23
C ASN A 148 8.03 -3.77 0.33
N GLU A 149 8.01 -3.64 1.64
CA GLU A 149 8.92 -2.75 2.37
C GLU A 149 10.38 -3.09 2.10
N ARG A 150 11.19 -2.07 1.79
CA ARG A 150 12.62 -2.18 1.56
C ARG A 150 13.38 -1.17 2.41
N THR A 151 14.29 -1.66 3.25
CA THR A 151 15.14 -0.82 4.09
C THR A 151 16.58 -0.84 3.58
N LEU A 152 17.15 0.34 3.36
CA LEU A 152 18.56 0.51 3.11
C LEU A 152 19.23 1.24 4.28
N THR A 153 20.47 0.87 4.56
CA THR A 153 21.31 1.51 5.59
C THR A 153 22.62 1.96 4.99
N GLY A 154 23.13 3.09 5.45
CA GLY A 154 24.39 3.63 4.97
C GLY A 154 25.01 4.62 5.97
N THR A 155 26.13 5.19 5.58
CA THR A 155 26.79 6.26 6.33
C THR A 155 26.69 7.54 5.53
N ASP A 156 26.17 8.59 6.15
CA ASP A 156 25.95 9.93 5.63
C ASP A 156 24.97 10.02 4.45
N THR A 157 25.00 9.06 3.52
CA THR A 157 24.21 9.14 2.28
C THR A 157 23.72 7.76 1.85
N ILE A 158 22.48 7.72 1.33
CA ILE A 158 21.86 6.54 0.71
C ILE A 158 21.27 6.95 -0.65
N THR A 159 21.33 6.05 -1.62
CA THR A 159 20.69 6.24 -2.92
C THR A 159 19.82 5.03 -3.24
N PHE A 160 18.58 5.28 -3.67
CA PHE A 160 17.67 4.26 -4.15
C PHE A 160 17.67 4.20 -5.68
N ALA A 161 17.56 2.99 -6.20
CA ALA A 161 17.09 2.74 -7.56
C ALA A 161 15.65 2.24 -7.45
N ILE A 162 14.68 3.10 -7.76
CA ILE A 162 13.25 2.85 -7.69
C ILE A 162 12.59 3.26 -9.01
N ASP A 163 11.39 2.75 -9.27
CA ASP A 163 10.50 3.35 -10.26
C ASP A 163 9.86 4.61 -9.65
N ASP A 164 10.24 5.77 -10.14
CA ASP A 164 9.77 7.09 -9.69
C ASP A 164 8.68 7.69 -10.60
N THR A 165 8.01 6.84 -11.39
CA THR A 165 6.86 7.25 -12.21
C THR A 165 5.76 7.86 -11.34
N TYR A 166 5.59 7.36 -10.13
CA TYR A 166 4.70 7.90 -9.10
C TYR A 166 5.51 8.39 -7.91
N GLN A 167 5.06 9.51 -7.33
CA GLN A 167 5.71 10.11 -6.17
C GLN A 167 5.72 9.15 -4.98
N THR A 168 6.90 8.83 -4.49
CA THR A 168 7.11 7.89 -3.39
C THR A 168 7.71 8.66 -2.20
N LEU A 169 6.98 8.71 -1.09
CA LEU A 169 7.52 9.15 0.20
C LEU A 169 8.24 7.98 0.88
N PRO A 170 9.30 8.22 1.67
CA PRO A 170 9.80 7.19 2.58
C PRO A 170 8.73 6.84 3.62
N ASP A 171 8.67 5.59 4.06
CA ASP A 171 7.85 5.21 5.22
C ASP A 171 8.47 5.80 6.49
N SER A 172 9.78 5.64 6.64
CA SER A 172 10.55 6.23 7.73
C SER A 172 12.02 6.46 7.39
N ILE A 173 12.60 7.45 8.05
CA ILE A 173 14.04 7.71 8.02
C ILE A 173 14.55 7.74 9.46
N THR A 174 15.50 6.88 9.78
CA THR A 174 16.18 6.87 11.08
C THR A 174 17.62 7.30 10.90
N VAL A 175 18.04 8.35 11.60
CA VAL A 175 19.42 8.84 11.61
C VAL A 175 20.03 8.69 12.98
N THR A 176 21.34 8.37 13.01
CA THR A 176 22.11 8.23 14.25
C THR A 176 23.38 9.06 14.11
N PRO A 177 23.44 10.24 14.73
CA PRO A 177 24.58 11.15 14.59
C PRO A 177 25.86 10.55 15.22
N ASN A 178 27.00 10.75 14.57
CA ASN A 178 28.29 10.34 15.08
C ASN A 178 28.81 11.24 16.22
N ALA A 179 28.36 12.49 16.26
CA ALA A 179 28.67 13.48 17.29
C ALA A 179 27.44 14.16 17.81
N SER A 180 27.47 14.70 19.02
CA SER A 180 26.33 15.46 19.55
C SER A 180 26.14 16.74 18.74
N THR A 181 24.90 17.02 18.36
CA THR A 181 24.53 18.17 17.52
C THR A 181 23.30 18.89 18.06
N ALA A 182 23.09 20.15 17.66
CA ALA A 182 21.90 20.93 17.97
C ALA A 182 20.83 20.82 16.89
N THR A 183 21.16 20.25 15.72
CA THR A 183 20.28 20.10 14.57
C THR A 183 20.38 18.67 14.02
N ILE A 184 19.33 18.21 13.38
CA ILE A 184 19.31 17.01 12.54
C ILE A 184 18.69 17.43 11.21
N THR A 185 19.40 17.23 10.11
CA THR A 185 18.96 17.60 8.77
C THR A 185 19.11 16.42 7.82
N VAL A 186 18.02 16.03 7.17
CA VAL A 186 18.01 15.04 6.08
C VAL A 186 17.54 15.74 4.83
N GLN A 187 18.27 15.56 3.73
CA GLN A 187 18.01 16.21 2.44
C GLN A 187 17.93 15.20 1.30
N THR A 188 17.06 15.48 0.33
CA THR A 188 17.02 14.80 -0.97
C THR A 188 16.68 15.82 -2.05
N GLY A 189 17.59 16.00 -3.03
CA GLY A 189 17.42 17.08 -4.02
C GLY A 189 17.32 18.45 -3.35
N ASP A 190 16.22 19.14 -3.58
CA ASP A 190 15.93 20.48 -3.02
C ASP A 190 15.07 20.42 -1.74
N GLU A 191 14.59 19.23 -1.33
CA GLU A 191 13.70 19.02 -0.20
C GLU A 191 14.51 18.69 1.07
N GLU A 192 14.07 19.21 2.22
CA GLU A 192 14.69 18.93 3.50
C GLU A 192 13.68 18.67 4.63
N VAL A 193 14.03 17.76 5.54
CA VAL A 193 13.41 17.66 6.87
C VAL A 193 14.43 17.94 7.93
N LYS A 194 14.07 18.84 8.86
CA LYS A 194 15.05 19.41 9.80
C LYS A 194 14.48 19.55 11.20
N LEU A 195 15.24 19.08 12.18
CA LEU A 195 15.01 19.38 13.59
C LEU A 195 15.97 20.48 14.03
N VAL A 196 15.46 21.42 14.81
CA VAL A 196 16.21 22.57 15.32
C VAL A 196 16.08 22.70 16.84
N GLN A 197 17.01 23.45 17.46
CA GLN A 197 16.99 23.74 18.90
C GLN A 197 16.94 22.50 19.79
N GLY A 198 17.56 21.39 19.33
CA GLY A 198 17.65 20.14 20.04
C GLY A 198 18.99 19.98 20.76
N SER A 199 19.06 18.92 21.57
CA SER A 199 20.31 18.34 22.06
C SER A 199 20.30 16.88 21.65
N PHE A 200 20.78 16.61 20.45
CA PHE A 200 20.84 15.26 19.88
C PHE A 200 22.19 14.66 20.23
N LEU A 201 22.16 13.61 21.04
CA LEU A 201 23.37 12.96 21.54
C LEU A 201 23.99 12.04 20.48
N ALA A 202 25.30 11.95 20.48
CA ALA A 202 26.06 11.00 19.67
C ALA A 202 25.56 9.56 19.90
N ASN A 203 25.45 8.79 18.83
CA ASN A 203 25.00 7.39 18.81
C ASN A 203 23.57 7.15 19.33
N LYS A 204 22.72 8.19 19.35
CA LYS A 204 21.31 8.08 19.70
C LYS A 204 20.44 8.28 18.47
N PRO A 205 19.56 7.31 18.11
CA PRO A 205 18.73 7.41 16.91
C PRO A 205 17.63 8.44 17.06
N VAL A 206 17.30 9.08 15.94
CA VAL A 206 16.12 9.92 15.73
C VAL A 206 15.39 9.39 14.52
N THR A 207 14.08 9.16 14.63
CA THR A 207 13.24 8.61 13.57
C THR A 207 12.23 9.64 13.11
N PHE A 208 12.20 9.87 11.81
CA PHE A 208 11.13 10.57 11.08
C PHE A 208 10.20 9.51 10.50
N ASP A 209 8.94 9.51 10.89
CA ASP A 209 7.89 8.64 10.35
C ASP A 209 6.96 9.46 9.46
N PHE A 210 7.03 9.23 8.17
CA PHE A 210 6.26 9.98 7.19
C PHE A 210 4.82 9.47 7.08
N ILE A 211 4.58 8.20 7.45
CA ILE A 211 3.22 7.62 7.46
C ILE A 211 2.38 8.22 8.60
N GLN A 212 2.97 8.29 9.80
CA GLN A 212 2.31 8.83 10.98
C GLN A 212 2.47 10.35 11.11
N GLN A 213 3.28 10.97 10.27
CA GLN A 213 3.68 12.37 10.36
C GLN A 213 4.19 12.70 11.76
N ALA A 214 5.13 11.92 12.24
CA ALA A 214 5.68 12.02 13.58
C ALA A 214 7.20 11.95 13.58
N VAL A 215 7.83 12.59 14.55
CA VAL A 215 9.28 12.49 14.78
C VAL A 215 9.51 12.17 16.24
N TRP A 216 10.35 11.16 16.50
CA TRP A 216 10.67 10.75 17.88
C TRP A 216 12.12 10.29 18.04
N ASN A 217 12.52 10.23 19.29
CA ASN A 217 13.75 9.57 19.73
C ASN A 217 13.45 8.70 20.97
N GLU A 218 14.49 8.19 21.65
CA GLU A 218 14.35 7.38 22.87
C GLU A 218 13.62 8.11 24.02
N ASN A 219 13.55 9.45 24.01
CA ASN A 219 12.91 10.27 25.04
C ASN A 219 11.46 10.65 24.71
N GLY A 220 10.98 10.30 23.51
CA GLY A 220 9.60 10.55 23.06
C GLY A 220 9.48 11.45 21.85
N ASP A 221 8.34 12.10 21.72
CA ASP A 221 7.98 12.95 20.58
C ASP A 221 8.89 14.19 20.48
N MET A 222 9.31 14.48 19.24
CA MET A 222 10.19 15.59 18.86
C MET A 222 9.55 16.56 17.86
N MET A 223 8.26 16.42 17.56
CA MET A 223 7.55 17.26 16.56
C MET A 223 7.66 18.77 16.87
N GLU A 224 7.72 19.15 18.14
CA GLU A 224 7.90 20.56 18.52
C GLU A 224 9.23 21.18 18.03
N LYS A 225 10.20 20.34 17.65
CA LYS A 225 11.53 20.74 17.16
C LYS A 225 11.63 20.71 15.64
N LEU A 226 10.58 20.26 14.94
CA LEU A 226 10.53 20.27 13.49
C LEU A 226 10.52 21.71 12.98
N ALA A 227 11.47 22.04 12.10
CA ALA A 227 11.52 23.36 11.49
C ALA A 227 10.28 23.59 10.60
N LEU A 228 9.73 24.81 10.63
CA LEU A 228 8.57 25.17 9.80
C LEU A 228 8.87 25.15 8.29
N SER A 229 10.13 25.15 7.91
CA SER A 229 10.60 25.00 6.52
C SER A 229 10.79 23.57 6.10
N SER A 230 10.44 22.58 6.94
CA SER A 230 10.61 21.18 6.59
C SER A 230 9.55 20.71 5.60
N ASP A 231 9.98 20.05 4.53
CA ASP A 231 9.15 19.49 3.46
C ASP A 231 8.64 18.08 3.83
N PHE A 232 8.06 17.96 5.04
CA PHE A 232 7.69 16.65 5.61
C PHE A 232 6.62 15.90 4.80
N GLU A 233 5.72 16.63 4.14
CA GLU A 233 4.67 16.05 3.29
C GLU A 233 5.08 15.91 1.82
N GLU A 234 6.19 16.54 1.42
CA GLU A 234 6.65 16.60 0.03
C GLU A 234 8.06 16.02 -0.15
N PHE A 235 8.58 15.28 0.84
CA PHE A 235 9.91 14.67 0.82
C PHE A 235 9.94 13.42 -0.09
N TYR A 236 9.82 13.62 -1.40
CA TYR A 236 9.74 12.54 -2.38
C TYR A 236 11.11 11.97 -2.75
N ILE A 237 11.20 10.64 -2.73
CA ILE A 237 12.39 9.93 -3.17
C ILE A 237 12.41 9.87 -4.70
N GLN A 238 13.51 10.31 -5.29
CA GLN A 238 13.76 10.22 -6.73
C GLN A 238 14.86 9.19 -7.00
N SER A 239 14.69 8.41 -8.08
CA SER A 239 15.65 7.38 -8.46
C SER A 239 17.02 7.99 -8.75
N GLY A 240 18.05 7.45 -8.10
CA GLY A 240 19.43 7.92 -8.26
C GLY A 240 19.75 9.21 -7.50
N THR A 241 18.80 9.90 -6.88
CA THR A 241 19.05 11.08 -6.06
C THR A 241 19.47 10.66 -4.64
N PRO A 242 20.57 11.19 -4.11
CA PRO A 242 21.03 10.82 -2.77
C PRO A 242 20.12 11.42 -1.68
N ILE A 243 19.84 10.61 -0.67
CA ILE A 243 19.27 11.06 0.61
C ILE A 243 20.44 11.21 1.56
N THR A 244 20.68 12.41 2.04
CA THR A 244 21.88 12.76 2.81
C THR A 244 21.52 13.20 4.23
N PHE A 245 22.21 12.62 5.20
CA PHE A 245 22.22 13.10 6.58
C PHE A 245 23.36 14.11 6.76
N VAL A 246 23.02 15.39 6.87
CA VAL A 246 23.97 16.51 6.76
C VAL A 246 24.99 16.55 7.90
N GLU A 247 24.56 16.30 9.13
CA GLU A 247 25.43 16.32 10.31
C GLU A 247 26.36 15.12 10.38
N GLY A 248 26.10 14.10 9.57
CA GLY A 248 26.93 12.89 9.45
C GLY A 248 26.65 11.83 10.51
N GLY A 249 26.63 10.59 10.06
CA GLY A 249 26.37 9.42 10.89
C GLY A 249 25.69 8.30 10.11
N ASN A 250 25.10 7.37 10.84
CA ASN A 250 24.36 6.30 10.22
C ASN A 250 22.96 6.79 9.81
N ILE A 251 22.55 6.40 8.61
CA ILE A 251 21.21 6.65 8.08
C ILE A 251 20.58 5.33 7.66
N SER A 252 19.30 5.15 7.98
CA SER A 252 18.47 4.03 7.56
C SER A 252 17.19 4.58 6.99
N VAL A 253 16.85 4.19 5.76
CA VAL A 253 15.63 4.64 5.07
C VAL A 253 14.80 3.42 4.68
N THR A 254 13.56 3.44 5.07
CA THR A 254 12.56 2.44 4.72
C THR A 254 11.57 3.03 3.73
N VAL A 255 11.31 2.30 2.64
CA VAL A 255 10.47 2.75 1.54
C VAL A 255 9.65 1.60 0.96
N ARG A 256 8.45 1.90 0.48
CA ARG A 256 7.63 1.05 -0.39
C ARG A 256 7.42 1.79 -1.71
N GLU A 257 7.86 1.18 -2.80
CA GLU A 257 7.60 1.72 -4.13
C GLU A 257 6.11 1.78 -4.40
N VAL A 258 5.69 2.84 -5.09
CA VAL A 258 4.29 3.12 -5.41
C VAL A 258 4.04 2.81 -6.88
N ALA A 259 2.96 2.10 -7.17
CA ALA A 259 2.48 1.84 -8.53
C ALA A 259 0.96 2.04 -8.61
N LEU A 260 0.43 2.16 -9.84
CA LEU A 260 -1.01 2.35 -10.06
C LEU A 260 -1.71 1.03 -10.36
#